data_40c84913b1cace8e04fbb9a6a094cb29
#
_entry.id   40c84913b1cace8e04fbb9a6a094cb29
#
_cell.length_a   1.000
_cell.length_b   1.000
_cell.length_c   1.000
_cell.angle_alpha   90.00
_cell.angle_beta   90.00
_cell.angle_gamma   90.00
#
_symmetry.space_group_name_H-M   'P 1'
#
loop_
_entity.id
_entity.type
_entity.pdbx_description
1 polymer ?
#
loop_
_entity_poly.entity_id
_entity_poly.type
_entity_poly.pdbx_seq_one_letter_code
_entity_poly.pdbx_strand_id
1 'polypeptide(L)'
;FEGYVILSGHITSTGSQVYGPASLELKEDTKVFISNGKIAQIIGCKEDVENINDHYRVVAKKFNIDAKVVHSWHSGIHEGLDPKSMKFIDADHWSNSVFGSPRYLHFHTCGDYAPGEICWVVKEPTVKVDGIPLWEKGRINFFEFDPLLQCREQWPDLQIFH
;
A
#
# COMPACT_ATOMS: atom_id res chain seq x y z
N PHE A 1 9.55 -10.52 4.64
CA PHE A 1 9.22 -9.22 5.26
C PHE A 1 9.19 -9.38 6.77
N GLU A 2 9.70 -8.37 7.45
CA GLU A 2 9.73 -8.27 8.92
C GLU A 2 9.46 -6.82 9.32
N GLY A 3 8.73 -6.59 10.41
CA GLY A 3 8.52 -5.24 10.94
C GLY A 3 7.06 -4.88 11.14
N TYR A 4 6.71 -3.63 10.92
CA TYR A 4 5.32 -3.18 11.00
C TYR A 4 5.01 -2.06 10.03
N VAL A 5 3.74 -1.91 9.71
CA VAL A 5 3.17 -0.80 8.94
C VAL A 5 2.02 -0.16 9.70
N ILE A 6 1.75 1.10 9.41
CA ILE A 6 0.54 1.81 9.87
C ILE A 6 -0.38 1.96 8.68
N LEU A 7 -1.58 1.43 8.80
CA LEU A 7 -2.64 1.55 7.82
C LEU A 7 -3.54 2.72 8.19
N SER A 8 -3.85 3.57 7.22
CA SER A 8 -4.71 4.75 7.41
C SER A 8 -5.75 4.82 6.31
N GLY A 9 -6.98 5.05 6.69
CA GLY A 9 -8.09 5.29 5.76
C GLY A 9 -8.77 4.02 5.29
N HIS A 10 -8.25 3.30 4.30
CA HIS A 10 -8.94 2.14 3.72
C HIS A 10 -8.01 0.95 3.52
N ILE A 11 -8.59 -0.24 3.66
CA ILE A 11 -8.08 -1.48 3.07
C ILE A 11 -8.93 -1.76 1.84
N THR A 12 -8.33 -2.12 0.73
CA THR A 12 -9.03 -2.24 -0.55
C THR A 12 -8.72 -3.56 -1.24
N SER A 13 -9.46 -3.87 -2.30
CA SER A 13 -9.05 -4.87 -3.28
C SER A 13 -8.77 -4.19 -4.61
N THR A 14 -7.78 -4.67 -5.35
CA THR A 14 -7.48 -4.10 -6.65
C THR A 14 -8.47 -4.57 -7.69
N GLY A 15 -9.53 -3.79 -7.90
CA GLY A 15 -10.51 -4.01 -8.94
C GLY A 15 -11.40 -5.24 -8.80
N SER A 16 -11.45 -5.86 -7.61
CA SER A 16 -12.32 -7.00 -7.40
C SER A 16 -13.76 -6.57 -7.14
N GLN A 17 -14.68 -7.05 -7.97
CA GLN A 17 -16.12 -6.94 -7.76
C GLN A 17 -16.76 -8.30 -7.42
N VAL A 18 -15.95 -9.29 -7.07
CA VAL A 18 -16.39 -10.68 -6.86
C VAL A 18 -16.89 -10.91 -5.44
N TYR A 19 -16.57 -10.02 -4.51
CA TYR A 19 -17.03 -10.05 -3.13
C TYR A 19 -17.34 -8.64 -2.62
N GLY A 20 -18.16 -8.55 -1.60
CA GLY A 20 -18.52 -7.30 -0.96
C GLY A 20 -18.42 -7.37 0.57
N PRO A 21 -18.00 -6.29 1.21
CA PRO A 21 -17.45 -5.08 0.61
C PRO A 21 -16.04 -5.32 0.03
N ALA A 22 -15.70 -4.66 -1.07
CA ALA A 22 -14.36 -4.72 -1.64
C ALA A 22 -13.36 -3.86 -0.84
N SER A 23 -13.85 -2.80 -0.22
CA SER A 23 -13.07 -1.86 0.60
C SER A 23 -13.63 -1.78 2.01
N LEU A 24 -12.75 -1.66 3.00
CA LEU A 24 -13.09 -1.35 4.39
C LEU A 24 -12.52 0.00 4.78
N GLU A 25 -13.36 0.89 5.26
CA GLU A 25 -12.91 2.13 5.89
C GLU A 25 -12.41 1.84 7.31
N LEU A 26 -11.24 2.37 7.65
CA LEU A 26 -10.67 2.34 8.98
C LEU A 26 -11.03 3.62 9.73
N LYS A 27 -11.53 3.48 10.95
CA LYS A 27 -11.89 4.60 11.83
C LYS A 27 -10.66 5.30 12.39
N GLU A 28 -9.61 4.50 12.65
CA GLU A 28 -8.36 4.97 13.24
C GLU A 28 -7.17 4.32 12.55
N ASP A 29 -5.99 4.90 12.76
CA ASP A 29 -4.74 4.30 12.31
C ASP A 29 -4.54 2.93 12.96
N THR A 30 -4.35 1.92 12.13
CA THR A 30 -4.22 0.53 12.56
C THR A 30 -2.81 0.02 12.28
N LYS A 31 -2.14 -0.47 13.33
CA LYS A 31 -0.78 -1.01 13.22
C LYS A 31 -0.82 -2.51 12.94
N VAL A 32 -0.11 -2.93 11.88
CA VAL A 32 0.02 -4.34 11.50
C VAL A 32 1.46 -4.76 11.63
N PHE A 33 1.72 -5.81 12.42
CA PHE A 33 3.02 -6.45 12.54
C PHE A 33 3.15 -7.59 11.55
N ILE A 34 4.31 -7.66 10.91
CA ILE A 34 4.65 -8.68 9.92
C ILE A 34 5.84 -9.47 10.47
N SER A 35 5.75 -10.78 10.43
CA SER A 35 6.85 -11.69 10.73
C SER A 35 6.87 -12.85 9.75
N ASN A 36 8.05 -13.17 9.22
CA ASN A 36 8.24 -14.23 8.22
C ASN A 36 7.29 -14.11 7.01
N GLY A 37 7.07 -12.87 6.53
CA GLY A 37 6.17 -12.60 5.41
C GLY A 37 4.68 -12.84 5.70
N LYS A 38 4.28 -12.86 6.97
CA LYS A 38 2.90 -13.07 7.38
C LYS A 38 2.45 -12.00 8.37
N ILE A 39 1.15 -11.70 8.35
CA ILE A 39 0.50 -10.87 9.37
C ILE A 39 0.57 -11.62 10.71
N ALA A 40 1.36 -11.09 11.63
CA ALA A 40 1.54 -11.66 12.97
C ALA A 40 0.52 -11.09 13.98
N GLN A 41 0.27 -9.78 13.93
CA GLN A 41 -0.64 -9.09 14.84
C GLN A 41 -1.21 -7.83 14.20
N ILE A 42 -2.45 -7.51 14.56
CA ILE A 42 -3.14 -6.27 14.18
C ILE A 42 -3.53 -5.55 15.48
N ILE A 43 -3.16 -4.28 15.60
CA ILE A 43 -3.45 -3.42 16.76
C ILE A 43 -4.10 -2.14 16.26
N GLY A 44 -5.30 -1.87 16.76
CA GLY A 44 -6.11 -0.69 16.42
C GLY A 44 -7.33 -0.62 17.33
N CYS A 45 -8.30 0.19 16.99
CA CYS A 45 -9.57 0.15 17.69
C CYS A 45 -10.24 -1.23 17.50
N LYS A 46 -11.03 -1.64 18.49
CA LYS A 46 -11.62 -2.98 18.51
C LYS A 46 -12.42 -3.28 17.24
N GLU A 47 -13.21 -2.33 16.80
CA GLU A 47 -14.07 -2.50 15.63
C GLU A 47 -13.27 -2.68 14.34
N ASP A 48 -12.22 -1.88 14.11
CA ASP A 48 -11.36 -2.02 12.93
C ASP A 48 -10.66 -3.38 12.91
N VAL A 49 -10.12 -3.81 14.07
CA VAL A 49 -9.47 -5.12 14.19
C VAL A 49 -10.42 -6.27 13.90
N GLU A 50 -11.66 -6.21 14.41
CA GLU A 50 -12.69 -7.21 14.15
C GLU A 50 -13.08 -7.23 12.66
N ASN A 51 -13.35 -6.06 12.07
CA ASN A 51 -13.72 -5.92 10.66
C ASN A 51 -12.62 -6.42 9.73
N ILE A 52 -11.36 -6.08 10.00
CA ILE A 52 -10.20 -6.57 9.23
C ILE A 52 -10.13 -8.09 9.30
N ASN A 53 -10.15 -8.67 10.50
CA ASN A 53 -10.03 -10.11 10.65
C ASN A 53 -11.18 -10.86 9.96
N ASP A 54 -12.39 -10.33 10.05
CA ASP A 54 -13.56 -10.92 9.38
C ASP A 54 -13.46 -10.83 7.87
N HIS A 55 -13.02 -9.69 7.34
CA HIS A 55 -12.80 -9.50 5.91
C HIS A 55 -11.76 -10.48 5.37
N TYR A 56 -10.61 -10.60 6.03
CA TYR A 56 -9.57 -11.57 5.66
C TYR A 56 -10.09 -13.02 5.70
N ARG A 57 -10.85 -13.36 6.74
CA ARG A 57 -11.45 -14.69 6.86
C ARG A 57 -12.42 -15.01 5.72
N VAL A 58 -13.27 -14.06 5.35
CA VAL A 58 -14.24 -14.20 4.26
C VAL A 58 -13.55 -14.39 2.92
N VAL A 59 -12.59 -13.52 2.60
CA VAL A 59 -11.85 -13.57 1.33
C VAL A 59 -11.03 -14.84 1.24
N ALA A 60 -10.25 -15.17 2.27
CA ALA A 60 -9.42 -16.36 2.30
C ALA A 60 -10.23 -17.64 2.14
N LYS A 61 -11.38 -17.73 2.83
CA LYS A 61 -12.29 -18.88 2.70
C LYS A 61 -12.88 -18.98 1.29
N LYS A 62 -13.27 -17.85 0.70
CA LYS A 62 -13.90 -17.83 -0.62
C LYS A 62 -12.96 -18.33 -1.70
N PHE A 63 -11.68 -17.98 -1.63
CA PHE A 63 -10.68 -18.30 -2.65
C PHE A 63 -9.75 -19.46 -2.25
N ASN A 64 -9.94 -20.03 -1.06
CA ASN A 64 -9.13 -21.14 -0.52
C ASN A 64 -7.63 -20.79 -0.47
N ILE A 65 -7.29 -19.63 0.11
CA ILE A 65 -5.94 -19.10 0.24
C ILE A 65 -5.59 -18.79 1.71
N ASP A 66 -4.29 -18.61 2.00
CA ASP A 66 -3.84 -18.23 3.35
C ASP A 66 -4.13 -16.75 3.62
N ALA A 67 -4.97 -16.47 4.59
CA ALA A 67 -5.38 -15.13 4.99
C ALA A 67 -4.23 -14.22 5.42
N LYS A 68 -3.09 -14.77 5.81
CA LYS A 68 -2.04 -14.01 6.51
C LYS A 68 -0.82 -13.69 5.66
N VAL A 69 -0.75 -14.18 4.44
CA VAL A 69 0.44 -13.96 3.60
C VAL A 69 0.54 -12.52 3.16
N VAL A 70 1.76 -11.97 3.22
CA VAL A 70 2.15 -10.68 2.62
C VAL A 70 3.04 -11.00 1.43
N HIS A 71 2.55 -10.79 0.22
CA HIS A 71 3.21 -11.21 -1.01
C HIS A 71 4.23 -10.19 -1.50
N SER A 72 3.81 -8.95 -1.67
CA SER A 72 4.62 -7.90 -2.26
C SER A 72 4.22 -6.52 -1.76
N TRP A 73 5.04 -5.54 -2.06
CA TRP A 73 4.68 -4.14 -1.93
C TRP A 73 5.11 -3.34 -3.17
N HIS A 74 4.37 -2.29 -3.46
CA HIS A 74 4.57 -1.44 -4.63
C HIS A 74 4.43 0.03 -4.25
N SER A 75 5.08 0.91 -5.01
CA SER A 75 4.86 2.34 -4.94
C SER A 75 4.87 2.92 -6.34
N GLY A 76 4.05 3.92 -6.57
CA GLY A 76 4.10 4.72 -7.78
C GLY A 76 5.29 5.68 -7.76
N ILE A 77 5.53 6.29 -8.91
CA ILE A 77 6.61 7.28 -9.10
C ILE A 77 6.08 8.61 -9.65
N HIS A 78 4.76 8.76 -9.76
CA HIS A 78 4.14 9.95 -10.32
C HIS A 78 3.84 10.96 -9.20
N GLU A 79 4.78 11.85 -8.93
CA GLU A 79 4.66 12.85 -7.83
C GLU A 79 3.52 13.85 -8.03
N GLY A 80 3.16 14.16 -9.27
CA GLY A 80 2.05 15.05 -9.59
C GLY A 80 0.66 14.45 -9.33
N LEU A 81 0.58 13.17 -8.95
CA LEU A 81 -0.68 12.52 -8.62
C LEU A 81 -1.01 12.75 -7.14
N ASP A 82 -1.97 13.63 -6.86
CA ASP A 82 -2.54 13.81 -5.53
C ASP A 82 -4.00 13.32 -5.49
N PRO A 83 -4.22 12.08 -5.05
CA PRO A 83 -5.55 11.48 -5.04
C PRO A 83 -6.40 11.89 -3.82
N LYS A 84 -5.98 12.87 -3.02
CA LYS A 84 -6.72 13.27 -1.80
C LYS A 84 -8.17 13.63 -2.06
N SER A 85 -8.44 14.30 -3.18
CA SER A 85 -9.79 14.74 -3.54
C SER A 85 -10.71 13.56 -3.94
N MET A 86 -10.16 12.47 -4.41
CA MET A 86 -10.94 11.31 -4.89
C MET A 86 -11.43 10.42 -3.75
N LYS A 87 -10.76 10.44 -2.60
CA LYS A 87 -11.12 9.63 -1.42
C LYS A 87 -12.58 9.81 -0.98
N PHE A 88 -13.11 11.01 -1.11
CA PHE A 88 -14.48 11.35 -0.69
C PHE A 88 -15.54 11.04 -1.74
N ILE A 89 -15.13 10.74 -2.97
CA ILE A 89 -16.03 10.50 -4.10
C ILE A 89 -16.25 9.00 -4.27
N ASP A 90 -15.19 8.23 -4.31
CA ASP A 90 -15.25 6.79 -4.59
C ASP A 90 -13.99 6.11 -4.05
N ALA A 91 -14.15 5.25 -3.06
CA ALA A 91 -13.04 4.53 -2.43
C ALA A 91 -12.34 3.57 -3.41
N ASP A 92 -13.07 2.96 -4.34
CA ASP A 92 -12.51 2.02 -5.30
C ASP A 92 -11.69 2.75 -6.38
N HIS A 93 -12.19 3.87 -6.90
CA HIS A 93 -11.42 4.74 -7.78
C HIS A 93 -10.20 5.33 -7.08
N TRP A 94 -10.35 5.76 -5.83
CA TRP A 94 -9.24 6.27 -5.04
C TRP A 94 -8.15 5.22 -4.87
N SER A 95 -8.52 3.98 -4.53
CA SER A 95 -7.55 2.91 -4.32
C SER A 95 -6.73 2.60 -5.58
N ASN A 96 -7.38 2.59 -6.74
CA ASN A 96 -6.70 2.35 -8.02
C ASN A 96 -5.80 3.52 -8.46
N SER A 97 -6.14 4.75 -8.07
CA SER A 97 -5.38 5.95 -8.44
C SER A 97 -4.21 6.21 -7.51
N VAL A 98 -4.38 5.94 -6.20
CA VAL A 98 -3.39 6.21 -5.17
C VAL A 98 -2.07 5.48 -5.40
N PHE A 99 -2.13 4.32 -6.03
CA PHE A 99 -0.95 3.48 -6.30
C PHE A 99 0.04 4.09 -7.31
N GLY A 100 -0.36 5.09 -8.07
CA GLY A 100 0.53 5.84 -8.95
C GLY A 100 1.41 6.86 -8.23
N SER A 101 1.07 7.25 -7.00
CA SER A 101 1.78 8.28 -6.23
C SER A 101 2.84 7.68 -5.31
N PRO A 102 4.05 8.28 -5.22
CA PRO A 102 5.08 7.85 -4.27
C PRO A 102 4.72 8.11 -2.81
N ARG A 103 3.68 8.92 -2.56
CA ARG A 103 3.18 9.21 -1.22
C ARG A 103 2.42 8.04 -0.59
N TYR A 104 2.18 6.97 -1.37
CA TYR A 104 1.46 5.80 -0.93
C TYR A 104 2.21 4.54 -1.35
N LEU A 105 2.46 3.70 -0.36
CA LEU A 105 2.99 2.36 -0.56
C LEU A 105 1.83 1.39 -0.40
N HIS A 106 1.61 0.49 -1.33
CA HIS A 106 0.60 -0.53 -1.19
C HIS A 106 1.19 -1.93 -1.11
N PHE A 107 0.57 -2.76 -0.30
CA PHE A 107 0.93 -4.15 -0.10
C PHE A 107 -0.14 -5.04 -0.68
N HIS A 108 0.27 -6.13 -1.31
CA HIS A 108 -0.61 -7.24 -1.66
C HIS A 108 -0.57 -8.27 -0.54
N THR A 109 -1.73 -8.59 0.00
CA THR A 109 -1.87 -9.55 1.10
C THR A 109 -3.03 -10.50 0.84
N CYS A 110 -3.10 -11.60 1.60
CA CYS A 110 -4.05 -12.68 1.40
C CYS A 110 -3.79 -13.39 0.06
N GLY A 111 -4.42 -12.99 -1.04
CA GLY A 111 -4.05 -13.41 -2.39
C GLY A 111 -2.97 -12.51 -2.99
N ASP A 112 -2.22 -13.03 -3.94
CA ASP A 112 -1.19 -12.29 -4.68
C ASP A 112 -1.80 -11.43 -5.79
N TYR A 113 -2.95 -11.84 -6.31
CA TYR A 113 -3.68 -11.19 -7.40
C TYR A 113 -5.18 -11.17 -7.14
N ALA A 114 -5.87 -10.25 -7.81
CA ALA A 114 -7.33 -10.27 -7.87
C ALA A 114 -7.84 -11.63 -8.41
N PRO A 115 -8.94 -12.13 -7.88
CA PRO A 115 -9.87 -11.45 -6.98
C PRO A 115 -9.64 -11.72 -5.48
N GLY A 116 -8.63 -12.47 -5.10
CA GLY A 116 -8.39 -12.89 -3.71
C GLY A 116 -7.45 -11.98 -2.92
N GLU A 117 -6.92 -10.94 -3.53
CA GLU A 117 -6.02 -10.02 -2.85
C GLU A 117 -6.76 -9.00 -1.97
N ILE A 118 -6.07 -8.61 -0.90
CA ILE A 118 -6.44 -7.49 -0.04
C ILE A 118 -5.24 -6.53 -0.03
N CYS A 119 -5.46 -5.27 -0.41
CA CYS A 119 -4.41 -4.27 -0.49
C CYS A 119 -4.40 -3.38 0.74
N TRP A 120 -3.22 -3.14 1.28
CA TRP A 120 -2.99 -2.08 2.25
C TRP A 120 -2.49 -0.83 1.57
N VAL A 121 -2.86 0.30 2.14
CA VAL A 121 -2.39 1.62 1.73
C VAL A 121 -1.64 2.25 2.89
N VAL A 122 -0.32 2.39 2.74
CA VAL A 122 0.57 3.01 3.73
C VAL A 122 0.93 4.41 3.24
N LYS A 123 0.48 5.43 3.98
CA LYS A 123 0.66 6.83 3.63
C LYS A 123 2.02 7.35 4.07
N GLU A 124 2.61 8.23 3.24
CA GLU A 124 3.87 8.92 3.50
C GLU A 124 4.99 7.95 3.93
N PRO A 125 5.27 6.90 3.14
CA PRO A 125 6.22 5.87 3.54
C PRO A 125 7.65 6.41 3.62
N THR A 126 8.44 5.81 4.53
CA THR A 126 9.89 5.90 4.50
C THR A 126 10.43 4.51 4.21
N VAL A 127 11.11 4.35 3.09
CA VAL A 127 11.68 3.08 2.65
C VAL A 127 13.18 3.20 2.56
N LYS A 128 13.89 2.31 3.23
CA LYS A 128 15.35 2.21 3.16
C LYS A 128 15.74 0.82 2.68
N VAL A 129 16.72 0.75 1.80
CA VAL A 129 17.34 -0.50 1.38
C VAL A 129 18.83 -0.44 1.73
N ASP A 130 19.27 -1.37 2.56
CA ASP A 130 20.63 -1.41 3.11
C ASP A 130 21.08 -0.08 3.75
N GLY A 131 20.14 0.58 4.43
CA GLY A 131 20.36 1.87 5.09
C GLY A 131 20.23 3.09 4.18
N ILE A 132 20.11 2.91 2.88
CA ILE A 132 19.98 3.99 1.89
C ILE A 132 18.51 4.33 1.74
N PRO A 133 18.09 5.59 1.96
CA PRO A 133 16.70 6.00 1.82
C PRO A 133 16.32 6.09 0.34
N LEU A 134 15.40 5.24 -0.10
CA LEU A 134 14.77 5.32 -1.43
C LEU A 134 13.57 6.26 -1.44
N TRP A 135 12.79 6.22 -0.38
CA TRP A 135 11.69 7.14 -0.07
C TRP A 135 11.87 7.71 1.32
N GLU A 136 11.51 8.95 1.50
CA GLU A 136 11.46 9.60 2.81
C GLU A 136 10.19 10.44 2.93
N LYS A 137 9.29 10.02 3.82
CA LYS A 137 8.00 10.67 4.06
C LYS A 137 7.21 10.91 2.75
N GLY A 138 7.13 9.89 1.92
CA GLY A 138 6.40 9.93 0.65
C GLY A 138 7.12 10.64 -0.50
N ARG A 139 8.34 11.10 -0.31
CA ARG A 139 9.17 11.72 -1.36
C ARG A 139 10.18 10.71 -1.89
N ILE A 140 10.37 10.71 -3.19
CA ILE A 140 11.32 9.83 -3.87
C ILE A 140 12.72 10.44 -3.80
N ASN A 141 13.69 9.70 -3.23
CA ASN A 141 15.09 10.11 -3.15
C ASN A 141 15.98 9.32 -4.11
N PHE A 142 15.52 8.22 -4.67
CA PHE A 142 16.39 7.36 -5.48
C PHE A 142 16.90 8.01 -6.78
N PHE A 143 16.28 9.10 -7.24
CA PHE A 143 16.79 9.89 -8.36
C PHE A 143 18.07 10.68 -8.04
N GLU A 144 18.44 10.78 -6.77
CA GLU A 144 19.68 11.44 -6.32
C GLU A 144 20.88 10.49 -6.28
N PHE A 145 20.71 9.21 -6.63
CA PHE A 145 21.82 8.26 -6.70
C PHE A 145 22.71 8.52 -7.92
N ASP A 146 24.02 8.38 -7.74
CA ASP A 146 25.02 8.64 -8.79
C ASP A 146 24.66 8.09 -10.19
N PRO A 147 24.21 6.83 -10.35
CA PRO A 147 23.83 6.31 -11.66
C PRO A 147 22.66 7.06 -12.29
N LEU A 148 21.75 7.59 -11.48
CA LEU A 148 20.58 8.32 -11.94
C LEU A 148 20.89 9.80 -12.17
N LEU A 149 21.83 10.36 -11.44
CA LEU A 149 22.38 11.72 -11.73
C LEU A 149 23.04 11.73 -13.12
N GLN A 150 23.78 10.69 -13.48
CA GLN A 150 24.34 10.56 -14.83
C GLN A 150 23.25 10.50 -15.91
N CYS A 151 22.13 9.82 -15.64
CA CYS A 151 20.97 9.84 -16.55
C CYS A 151 20.38 11.25 -16.70
N ARG A 152 20.30 12.03 -15.62
CA ARG A 152 19.83 13.42 -15.66
C ARG A 152 20.75 14.32 -16.50
N GLU A 153 22.07 14.13 -16.43
CA GLU A 153 23.02 14.86 -17.26
C GLU A 153 22.84 14.55 -18.76
N GLN A 154 22.51 13.29 -19.09
CA GLN A 154 22.22 12.89 -20.47
C GLN A 154 20.85 13.40 -20.97
N TRP A 155 19.89 13.62 -20.08
CA TRP A 155 18.53 14.04 -20.38
C TRP A 155 18.13 15.27 -19.56
N PRO A 156 18.74 16.44 -19.87
CA PRO A 156 18.54 17.65 -19.08
C PRO A 156 17.10 18.18 -19.09
N ASP A 157 16.33 17.82 -20.10
CA ASP A 157 14.91 18.21 -20.21
C ASP A 157 13.96 17.29 -19.42
N LEU A 158 14.48 16.23 -18.78
CA LEU A 158 13.69 15.38 -17.92
C LEU A 158 13.30 16.14 -16.65
N GLN A 159 12.05 16.58 -16.60
CA GLN A 159 11.50 17.21 -15.40
C GLN A 159 11.21 16.15 -14.36
N ILE A 160 12.04 16.10 -13.32
CA ILE A 160 11.76 15.35 -12.11
C ILE A 160 11.07 16.31 -11.15
N PHE A 161 9.78 16.09 -10.92
CA PHE A 161 9.02 16.90 -9.97
C PHE A 161 9.40 16.47 -8.55
N HIS A 162 9.79 17.44 -7.75
CA HIS A 162 10.13 17.29 -6.33
C HIS A 162 8.96 17.62 -5.42
#